data_d79a9298ec67fdb65bd8c29832a1c922
#
_entry.id   d79a9298ec67fdb65bd8c29832a1c922
#
_cell.length_a   1.000
_cell.length_b   1.000
_cell.length_c   1.000
_cell.angle_alpha   90.00
_cell.angle_beta   90.00
_cell.angle_gamma   90.00
#
_symmetry.space_group_name_H-M   'P 1'
#
loop_
_entity.id
_entity.type
_entity.pdbx_description
1 polymer ?
#
loop_
_entity_poly.entity_id
_entity_poly.type
_entity_poly.pdbx_seq_one_letter_code
_entity_poly.pdbx_strand_id
1 'polypeptide(L)'
;STAAATTETGAEAPAADGELAADVQAILDRGVLRVGVKNAVVGFGFQDTLTGEYSGLEISLAEKIAESLGVDVEFTAVTAATRTELLDSGDIDCVLATFTITDEREQSWDFSTPYFTDYVTVLVEDKSGISSLADLVDKKVGVSSGSTSAKALVKAMIDAGLIDGSSFDADTFDPALWTTGISFQQYDDYPAISTALSAGEVDAFCVDKSILAIYKTDGRSYIDDKFSPQEYGVATTK
;
A
#
# COMPACT_ATOMS: atom_id res chain seq x y z
N SER A 1 47.53 -36.96 14.78
CA SER A 1 46.10 -36.60 14.82
C SER A 1 45.82 -35.56 13.76
N THR A 2 45.21 -36.02 12.67
CA THR A 2 44.90 -35.23 11.48
C THR A 2 43.49 -34.67 11.63
N ALA A 3 43.34 -33.36 11.64
CA ALA A 3 42.03 -32.69 11.61
C ALA A 3 41.57 -32.59 10.15
N ALA A 4 40.42 -33.15 9.85
CA ALA A 4 39.75 -33.03 8.56
C ALA A 4 39.03 -31.69 8.47
N ALA A 5 39.31 -30.93 7.43
CA ALA A 5 38.60 -29.73 7.06
C ALA A 5 37.31 -30.15 6.35
N THR A 6 36.18 -29.75 6.92
CA THR A 6 34.85 -29.86 6.29
C THR A 6 34.69 -28.71 5.32
N THR A 7 34.66 -28.99 4.03
CA THR A 7 34.25 -28.06 2.96
C THR A 7 32.73 -27.93 3.01
N GLU A 8 32.23 -26.75 3.36
CA GLU A 8 30.86 -26.39 3.13
C GLU A 8 30.61 -26.24 1.63
N THR A 9 29.82 -27.16 1.10
CA THR A 9 29.32 -27.10 -0.27
C THR A 9 28.23 -26.05 -0.30
N GLY A 10 28.51 -24.90 -0.92
CA GLY A 10 27.49 -23.91 -1.24
C GLY A 10 26.40 -24.56 -2.10
N ALA A 11 25.18 -24.45 -1.65
CA ALA A 11 24.01 -24.85 -2.45
C ALA A 11 23.91 -23.93 -3.66
N GLU A 12 24.32 -24.44 -4.81
CA GLU A 12 24.10 -23.87 -6.13
C GLU A 12 22.57 -23.91 -6.37
N ALA A 13 21.95 -22.73 -6.56
CA ALA A 13 20.55 -22.65 -6.94
C ALA A 13 20.36 -23.40 -8.28
N PRO A 14 19.27 -24.15 -8.47
CA PRO A 14 19.05 -24.85 -9.72
C PRO A 14 18.93 -23.82 -10.85
N ALA A 15 19.83 -23.91 -11.83
CA ALA A 15 19.70 -23.21 -13.10
C ALA A 15 18.38 -23.67 -13.75
N ALA A 16 17.41 -22.79 -13.85
CA ALA A 16 16.22 -23.02 -14.64
C ALA A 16 16.65 -22.98 -16.12
N ASP A 17 16.74 -24.15 -16.75
CA ASP A 17 16.81 -24.29 -18.22
C ASP A 17 15.42 -23.92 -18.81
N GLY A 18 15.04 -22.65 -18.71
CA GLY A 18 13.85 -22.06 -19.32
C GLY A 18 14.20 -20.71 -19.89
N GLU A 19 13.69 -20.42 -21.07
CA GLU A 19 13.72 -19.08 -21.65
C GLU A 19 13.09 -18.09 -20.66
N LEU A 20 13.84 -17.05 -20.28
CA LEU A 20 13.34 -16.02 -19.38
C LEU A 20 12.11 -15.34 -19.99
N ALA A 21 11.16 -14.93 -19.15
CA ALA A 21 10.04 -14.12 -19.59
C ALA A 21 10.57 -12.84 -20.27
N ALA A 22 9.88 -12.39 -21.30
CA ALA A 22 10.36 -11.30 -22.14
C ALA A 22 10.57 -9.97 -21.39
N ASP A 23 9.76 -9.72 -20.37
CA ASP A 23 9.85 -8.57 -19.48
C ASP A 23 11.11 -8.64 -18.58
N VAL A 24 11.40 -9.82 -18.04
CA VAL A 24 12.64 -10.06 -17.25
C VAL A 24 13.86 -9.87 -18.15
N GLN A 25 13.84 -10.42 -19.38
CA GLN A 25 14.94 -10.24 -20.34
C GLN A 25 15.16 -8.77 -20.67
N ALA A 26 14.08 -8.00 -20.85
CA ALA A 26 14.17 -6.56 -21.12
C ALA A 26 14.79 -5.77 -19.95
N ILE A 27 14.53 -6.17 -18.70
CA ILE A 27 15.16 -5.59 -17.51
C ILE A 27 16.67 -5.90 -17.51
N LEU A 28 17.05 -7.14 -17.79
CA LEU A 28 18.47 -7.55 -17.85
C LEU A 28 19.23 -6.83 -18.96
N ASP A 29 18.63 -6.73 -20.16
CA ASP A 29 19.22 -6.05 -21.31
C ASP A 29 19.42 -4.56 -21.06
N ARG A 30 18.50 -3.93 -20.33
CA ARG A 30 18.58 -2.52 -19.91
C ARG A 30 19.57 -2.30 -18.76
N GLY A 31 19.81 -3.32 -17.93
CA GLY A 31 20.65 -3.26 -16.74
C GLY A 31 20.07 -2.48 -15.57
N VAL A 32 18.76 -2.19 -15.58
CA VAL A 32 18.07 -1.41 -14.55
C VAL A 32 16.66 -1.98 -14.31
N LEU A 33 16.31 -2.20 -13.03
CA LEU A 33 14.94 -2.45 -12.56
C LEU A 33 14.28 -1.12 -12.18
N ARG A 34 13.18 -0.76 -12.84
CA ARG A 34 12.41 0.45 -12.55
C ARG A 34 11.26 0.10 -11.62
N VAL A 35 11.24 0.72 -10.44
CA VAL A 35 10.31 0.38 -9.36
C VAL A 35 9.46 1.57 -8.96
N GLY A 36 8.13 1.41 -9.00
CA GLY A 36 7.20 2.36 -8.41
C GLY A 36 7.11 2.18 -6.89
N VAL A 37 7.49 3.21 -6.14
CA VAL A 37 7.53 3.20 -4.68
C VAL A 37 6.80 4.40 -4.10
N LYS A 38 6.32 4.29 -2.85
CA LYS A 38 5.87 5.46 -2.10
C LYS A 38 7.07 6.35 -1.75
N ASN A 39 6.83 7.65 -1.59
CA ASN A 39 7.84 8.61 -1.16
C ASN A 39 7.50 9.34 0.14
N ALA A 40 6.32 9.12 0.70
CA ALA A 40 5.82 9.76 1.92
C ALA A 40 5.28 8.75 2.96
N VAL A 41 5.67 7.47 2.87
CA VAL A 41 5.26 6.43 3.82
C VAL A 41 6.47 5.95 4.61
N VAL A 42 6.70 6.55 5.76
CA VAL A 42 7.83 6.23 6.65
C VAL A 42 7.77 4.74 7.06
N GLY A 43 8.90 4.07 6.92
CA GLY A 43 9.05 2.64 7.19
C GLY A 43 8.82 1.74 5.97
N PHE A 44 8.14 2.21 4.92
CA PHE A 44 7.91 1.47 3.67
C PHE A 44 8.64 2.10 2.49
N GLY A 45 8.17 3.22 1.98
CA GLY A 45 8.80 4.01 0.94
C GLY A 45 8.76 5.49 1.33
N PHE A 46 9.89 6.01 1.77
CA PHE A 46 10.05 7.40 2.18
C PHE A 46 11.26 8.01 1.48
N GLN A 47 11.09 9.20 0.93
CA GLN A 47 12.16 9.97 0.32
C GLN A 47 12.52 11.17 1.20
N ASP A 48 13.77 11.25 1.62
CA ASP A 48 14.30 12.44 2.29
C ASP A 48 14.32 13.61 1.30
N THR A 49 13.61 14.68 1.62
CA THR A 49 13.48 15.85 0.72
C THR A 49 14.73 16.68 0.60
N LEU A 50 15.70 16.51 1.53
CA LEU A 50 16.97 17.26 1.52
C LEU A 50 18.04 16.52 0.72
N THR A 51 18.12 15.18 0.88
CA THR A 51 19.13 14.35 0.22
C THR A 51 18.61 13.72 -1.07
N GLY A 52 17.30 13.55 -1.20
CA GLY A 52 16.67 12.78 -2.27
C GLY A 52 16.74 11.25 -2.08
N GLU A 53 17.37 10.79 -1.01
CA GLU A 53 17.56 9.35 -0.74
C GLU A 53 16.25 8.69 -0.32
N TYR A 54 16.01 7.49 -0.87
CA TYR A 54 14.89 6.65 -0.47
C TYR A 54 15.27 5.71 0.67
N SER A 55 14.29 5.38 1.53
CA SER A 55 14.46 4.45 2.64
C SER A 55 13.16 3.73 2.97
N GLY A 56 13.28 2.55 3.61
CA GLY A 56 12.15 1.76 4.10
C GLY A 56 12.18 0.32 3.62
N LEU A 57 11.21 -0.47 4.10
CA LEU A 57 11.11 -1.90 3.81
C LEU A 57 11.00 -2.18 2.30
N GLU A 58 10.15 -1.44 1.61
CA GLU A 58 9.89 -1.62 0.18
C GLU A 58 11.09 -1.20 -0.67
N ILE A 59 11.83 -0.18 -0.23
CA ILE A 59 13.07 0.25 -0.87
C ILE A 59 14.13 -0.87 -0.76
N SER A 60 14.35 -1.37 0.47
CA SER A 60 15.32 -2.45 0.70
C SER A 60 14.92 -3.75 -0.04
N LEU A 61 13.63 -4.05 -0.14
CA LEU A 61 13.14 -5.21 -0.89
C LEU A 61 13.41 -5.04 -2.40
N ALA A 62 13.14 -3.86 -2.96
CA ALA A 62 13.40 -3.55 -4.36
C ALA A 62 14.91 -3.64 -4.69
N GLU A 63 15.77 -3.12 -3.80
CA GLU A 63 17.23 -3.26 -3.92
C GLU A 63 17.66 -4.72 -3.95
N LYS A 64 17.05 -5.58 -3.10
CA LYS A 64 17.35 -7.03 -3.08
C LYS A 64 16.86 -7.74 -4.34
N ILE A 65 15.73 -7.34 -4.90
CA ILE A 65 15.27 -7.88 -6.18
C ILE A 65 16.24 -7.49 -7.30
N ALA A 66 16.64 -6.23 -7.40
CA ALA A 66 17.62 -5.77 -8.40
C ALA A 66 18.98 -6.47 -8.24
N GLU A 67 19.48 -6.61 -7.00
CA GLU A 67 20.71 -7.36 -6.68
C GLU A 67 20.61 -8.83 -7.18
N SER A 68 19.48 -9.49 -6.98
CA SER A 68 19.25 -10.87 -7.41
C SER A 68 19.24 -11.02 -8.93
N LEU A 69 18.82 -9.97 -9.65
CA LEU A 69 18.84 -9.90 -11.11
C LEU A 69 20.20 -9.43 -11.65
N GLY A 70 21.09 -8.93 -10.80
CA GLY A 70 22.39 -8.38 -11.22
C GLY A 70 22.27 -7.06 -11.97
N VAL A 71 21.27 -6.24 -11.65
CA VAL A 71 20.99 -4.94 -12.29
C VAL A 71 20.95 -3.82 -11.26
N ASP A 72 21.04 -2.57 -11.72
CA ASP A 72 20.77 -1.39 -10.89
C ASP A 72 19.27 -1.23 -10.61
N VAL A 73 18.91 -0.39 -9.63
CA VAL A 73 17.52 -0.05 -9.31
C VAL A 73 17.28 1.44 -9.52
N GLU A 74 16.12 1.78 -10.10
CA GLU A 74 15.63 3.15 -10.25
C GLU A 74 14.24 3.27 -9.61
N PHE A 75 14.06 4.27 -8.75
CA PHE A 75 12.80 4.52 -8.03
C PHE A 75 12.00 5.63 -8.68
N THR A 76 10.73 5.36 -8.91
CA THR A 76 9.73 6.35 -9.33
C THR A 76 8.69 6.52 -8.23
N ALA A 77 8.50 7.76 -7.77
CA ALA A 77 7.49 8.05 -6.75
C ALA A 77 6.08 7.85 -7.31
N VAL A 78 5.27 7.06 -6.60
CA VAL A 78 3.87 6.81 -6.95
C VAL A 78 2.92 7.07 -5.79
N THR A 79 1.68 7.39 -6.12
CA THR A 79 0.55 7.40 -5.20
C THR A 79 -0.25 6.08 -5.31
N ALA A 80 -1.28 5.91 -4.49
CA ALA A 80 -2.17 4.77 -4.63
C ALA A 80 -2.96 4.81 -5.95
N ALA A 81 -3.22 5.99 -6.50
CA ALA A 81 -3.93 6.19 -7.77
C ALA A 81 -3.02 5.99 -8.99
N THR A 82 -1.76 6.46 -8.93
CA THR A 82 -0.89 6.51 -10.12
C THR A 82 -0.04 5.26 -10.33
N ARG A 83 0.14 4.41 -9.32
CA ARG A 83 1.04 3.24 -9.39
C ARG A 83 0.67 2.25 -10.48
N THR A 84 -0.64 2.03 -10.74
CA THR A 84 -1.11 1.11 -11.77
C THR A 84 -1.01 1.70 -13.16
N GLU A 85 -1.27 3.00 -13.32
CA GLU A 85 -1.12 3.69 -14.59
C GLU A 85 0.32 3.65 -15.11
N LEU A 86 1.31 3.90 -14.22
CA LEU A 86 2.72 3.83 -14.58
C LEU A 86 3.20 2.40 -14.85
N LEU A 87 2.62 1.40 -14.18
CA LEU A 87 2.89 0.00 -14.45
C LEU A 87 2.33 -0.40 -15.83
N ASP A 88 1.08 -0.05 -16.12
CA ASP A 88 0.40 -0.39 -17.37
C ASP A 88 1.03 0.32 -18.59
N SER A 89 1.55 1.54 -18.41
CA SER A 89 2.28 2.27 -19.46
C SER A 89 3.68 1.71 -19.73
N GLY A 90 4.22 0.88 -18.83
CA GLY A 90 5.59 0.37 -18.91
C GLY A 90 6.65 1.41 -18.50
N ASP A 91 6.28 2.48 -17.81
CA ASP A 91 7.22 3.44 -17.24
C ASP A 91 7.98 2.85 -16.04
N ILE A 92 7.34 1.92 -15.34
CA ILE A 92 7.94 1.10 -14.28
C ILE A 92 7.74 -0.39 -14.57
N ASP A 93 8.61 -1.24 -14.06
CA ASP A 93 8.59 -2.69 -14.27
C ASP A 93 7.79 -3.41 -13.17
N CYS A 94 7.79 -2.86 -11.96
CA CYS A 94 7.02 -3.39 -10.84
C CYS A 94 6.64 -2.30 -9.84
N VAL A 95 5.69 -2.64 -8.96
CA VAL A 95 5.19 -1.76 -7.90
C VAL A 95 5.48 -2.38 -6.54
N LEU A 96 6.20 -1.65 -5.68
CA LEU A 96 6.37 -1.90 -4.25
C LEU A 96 5.91 -0.64 -3.49
N ALA A 97 4.60 -0.52 -3.30
CA ALA A 97 3.99 0.73 -2.84
C ALA A 97 2.76 0.50 -1.96
N THR A 98 2.91 -0.27 -0.87
CA THR A 98 1.82 -0.68 0.03
C THR A 98 0.61 -1.16 -0.77
N PHE A 99 0.87 -2.06 -1.74
CA PHE A 99 -0.13 -2.47 -2.71
C PHE A 99 -0.82 -3.75 -2.26
N THR A 100 -2.01 -3.59 -1.71
CA THR A 100 -2.83 -4.69 -1.21
C THR A 100 -3.24 -5.60 -2.34
N ILE A 101 -2.98 -6.89 -2.18
CA ILE A 101 -3.47 -7.97 -3.04
C ILE A 101 -4.98 -8.10 -2.82
N THR A 102 -5.75 -8.06 -3.90
CA THR A 102 -7.19 -8.32 -3.89
C THR A 102 -7.59 -9.11 -5.13
N ASP A 103 -8.64 -9.93 -5.03
CA ASP A 103 -9.17 -10.71 -6.17
C ASP A 103 -9.45 -9.82 -7.40
N GLU A 104 -9.93 -8.59 -7.16
CA GLU A 104 -10.19 -7.60 -8.21
C GLU A 104 -8.88 -7.18 -8.91
N ARG A 105 -7.81 -6.88 -8.14
CA ARG A 105 -6.52 -6.46 -8.67
C ARG A 105 -5.79 -7.60 -9.38
N GLU A 106 -5.92 -8.82 -8.88
CA GLU A 106 -5.35 -10.02 -9.50
C GLU A 106 -5.95 -10.34 -10.87
N GLN A 107 -7.08 -9.74 -11.24
CA GLN A 107 -7.61 -9.83 -12.62
C GLN A 107 -6.76 -9.06 -13.63
N SER A 108 -6.11 -7.97 -13.20
CA SER A 108 -5.35 -7.05 -14.05
C SER A 108 -3.84 -7.18 -13.91
N TRP A 109 -3.34 -7.51 -12.74
CA TRP A 109 -1.90 -7.59 -12.42
C TRP A 109 -1.54 -8.90 -11.74
N ASP A 110 -0.29 -9.33 -11.90
CA ASP A 110 0.27 -10.43 -11.13
C ASP A 110 0.89 -9.91 -9.84
N PHE A 111 0.77 -10.70 -8.77
CA PHE A 111 1.32 -10.36 -7.46
C PHE A 111 2.27 -11.45 -6.96
N SER A 112 3.30 -11.03 -6.23
CA SER A 112 4.09 -11.94 -5.41
C SER A 112 3.26 -12.49 -4.24
N THR A 113 3.83 -13.47 -3.52
CA THR A 113 3.36 -13.76 -2.16
C THR A 113 3.45 -12.50 -1.29
N PRO A 114 2.58 -12.35 -0.27
CA PRO A 114 2.61 -11.19 0.61
C PRO A 114 3.96 -11.03 1.31
N TYR A 115 4.51 -9.82 1.33
CA TYR A 115 5.71 -9.48 2.11
C TYR A 115 5.38 -8.78 3.43
N PHE A 116 4.16 -8.28 3.58
CA PHE A 116 3.68 -7.62 4.80
C PHE A 116 2.17 -7.75 4.94
N THR A 117 1.68 -7.83 6.19
CA THR A 117 0.24 -7.81 6.49
C THR A 117 -0.06 -6.69 7.47
N ASP A 118 -0.99 -5.81 7.12
CA ASP A 118 -1.50 -4.73 7.93
C ASP A 118 -3.02 -4.84 8.13
N TYR A 119 -3.64 -3.86 8.76
CA TYR A 119 -5.07 -3.73 8.94
C TYR A 119 -5.51 -2.30 8.72
N VAL A 120 -6.68 -2.09 8.13
CA VAL A 120 -7.30 -0.77 8.07
C VAL A 120 -7.78 -0.36 9.45
N THR A 121 -7.58 0.89 9.80
CA THR A 121 -8.17 1.56 10.97
C THR A 121 -8.41 3.03 10.66
N VAL A 122 -8.85 3.78 11.65
CA VAL A 122 -9.20 5.19 11.50
C VAL A 122 -8.49 6.02 12.56
N LEU A 123 -7.90 7.13 12.14
CA LEU A 123 -7.27 8.14 12.98
C LEU A 123 -8.22 9.34 13.11
N VAL A 124 -8.39 9.85 14.31
CA VAL A 124 -9.25 10.97 14.62
C VAL A 124 -8.58 11.97 15.56
N GLU A 125 -9.05 13.19 15.59
CA GLU A 125 -8.67 14.16 16.61
C GLU A 125 -9.36 13.78 17.94
N ASP A 126 -8.65 13.77 19.06
CA ASP A 126 -9.19 13.41 20.38
C ASP A 126 -10.40 14.27 20.76
N LYS A 127 -10.38 15.54 20.36
CA LYS A 127 -11.49 16.49 20.61
C LYS A 127 -12.79 16.13 19.87
N SER A 128 -12.75 15.25 18.86
CA SER A 128 -13.93 14.84 18.11
C SER A 128 -14.88 13.96 18.92
N GLY A 129 -14.35 13.25 19.93
CA GLY A 129 -15.11 12.26 20.69
C GLY A 129 -15.43 10.96 19.93
N ILE A 130 -14.90 10.79 18.71
CA ILE A 130 -15.05 9.57 17.92
C ILE A 130 -14.09 8.51 18.48
N SER A 131 -14.60 7.32 18.79
CA SER A 131 -13.82 6.24 19.38
C SER A 131 -14.07 4.85 18.76
N SER A 132 -15.15 4.73 17.98
CA SER A 132 -15.58 3.46 17.39
C SER A 132 -16.15 3.65 15.99
N LEU A 133 -16.38 2.54 15.27
CA LEU A 133 -17.09 2.55 13.97
C LEU A 133 -18.49 3.18 14.08
N ALA A 134 -19.18 2.99 15.22
CA ALA A 134 -20.52 3.53 15.42
C ALA A 134 -20.52 5.07 15.43
N ASP A 135 -19.45 5.70 15.92
CA ASP A 135 -19.32 7.14 15.98
C ASP A 135 -19.03 7.77 14.61
N LEU A 136 -18.67 6.94 13.61
CA LEU A 136 -18.41 7.39 12.23
C LEU A 136 -19.69 7.54 11.38
N VAL A 137 -20.85 7.13 11.90
CA VAL A 137 -22.12 7.34 11.19
C VAL A 137 -22.32 8.82 10.93
N ASP A 138 -22.69 9.17 9.70
CA ASP A 138 -22.88 10.54 9.17
C ASP A 138 -21.62 11.43 9.20
N LYS A 139 -20.44 10.84 9.34
CA LYS A 139 -19.15 11.56 9.27
C LYS A 139 -18.59 11.60 7.86
N LYS A 140 -17.70 12.58 7.65
CA LYS A 140 -16.89 12.70 6.43
C LYS A 140 -15.48 12.17 6.70
N VAL A 141 -15.06 11.16 5.93
CA VAL A 141 -13.78 10.49 6.11
C VAL A 141 -12.82 10.78 4.96
N GLY A 142 -11.61 11.19 5.30
CA GLY A 142 -10.51 11.34 4.33
C GLY A 142 -9.90 10.00 3.99
N VAL A 143 -9.75 9.73 2.70
CA VAL A 143 -9.12 8.52 2.14
C VAL A 143 -8.22 8.87 0.97
N SER A 144 -7.25 8.02 0.66
CA SER A 144 -6.43 8.19 -0.54
C SER A 144 -7.14 7.63 -1.76
N SER A 145 -7.13 8.38 -2.87
CA SER A 145 -7.63 7.92 -4.16
C SER A 145 -6.92 6.63 -4.58
N GLY A 146 -7.67 5.65 -5.11
CA GLY A 146 -7.13 4.35 -5.53
C GLY A 146 -6.74 3.39 -4.40
N SER A 147 -7.03 3.74 -3.12
CA SER A 147 -6.85 2.84 -1.98
C SER A 147 -8.06 1.92 -1.76
N THR A 148 -7.87 0.88 -0.94
CA THR A 148 -8.94 -0.03 -0.49
C THR A 148 -9.74 0.50 0.69
N SER A 149 -9.30 1.61 1.31
CA SER A 149 -9.73 2.04 2.64
C SER A 149 -11.21 2.37 2.73
N ALA A 150 -11.76 3.11 1.75
CA ALA A 150 -13.18 3.49 1.75
C ALA A 150 -14.09 2.25 1.63
N LYS A 151 -13.79 1.35 0.67
CA LYS A 151 -14.53 0.09 0.47
C LYS A 151 -14.48 -0.77 1.74
N ALA A 152 -13.31 -0.89 2.37
CA ALA A 152 -13.12 -1.64 3.60
C ALA A 152 -13.92 -1.06 4.77
N LEU A 153 -13.93 0.26 4.92
CA LEU A 153 -14.68 0.93 5.99
C LEU A 153 -16.19 0.76 5.80
N VAL A 154 -16.72 0.98 4.60
CA VAL A 154 -18.15 0.78 4.31
C VAL A 154 -18.55 -0.66 4.61
N LYS A 155 -17.75 -1.64 4.12
CA LYS A 155 -18.02 -3.04 4.40
C LYS A 155 -18.02 -3.35 5.90
N ALA A 156 -17.06 -2.85 6.65
CA ALA A 156 -17.01 -3.06 8.11
C ALA A 156 -18.22 -2.46 8.82
N MET A 157 -18.70 -1.28 8.40
CA MET A 157 -19.88 -0.65 8.98
C MET A 157 -21.18 -1.40 8.62
N ILE A 158 -21.29 -1.94 7.40
CA ILE A 158 -22.41 -2.81 6.99
C ILE A 158 -22.41 -4.11 7.81
N ASP A 159 -21.26 -4.79 7.90
CA ASP A 159 -21.11 -6.04 8.65
C ASP A 159 -21.44 -5.85 10.16
N ALA A 160 -21.17 -4.66 10.70
CA ALA A 160 -21.54 -4.28 12.05
C ALA A 160 -23.00 -3.83 12.20
N GLY A 161 -23.77 -3.76 11.11
CA GLY A 161 -25.19 -3.32 11.12
C GLY A 161 -25.38 -1.83 11.42
N LEU A 162 -24.35 -1.02 11.16
CA LEU A 162 -24.36 0.43 11.46
C LEU A 162 -24.96 1.28 10.33
N ILE A 163 -24.85 0.81 9.09
CA ILE A 163 -25.36 1.47 7.90
C ILE A 163 -26.09 0.45 6.98
N ASP A 164 -26.97 0.97 6.13
CA ASP A 164 -27.67 0.13 5.16
C ASP A 164 -26.73 -0.29 4.02
N GLY A 165 -26.59 -1.60 3.81
CA GLY A 165 -25.79 -2.20 2.76
C GLY A 165 -26.54 -2.54 1.46
N SER A 166 -27.84 -2.22 1.35
CA SER A 166 -28.66 -2.65 0.22
C SER A 166 -28.18 -2.11 -1.14
N SER A 167 -27.49 -0.99 -1.16
CA SER A 167 -26.91 -0.34 -2.35
C SER A 167 -25.42 -0.63 -2.53
N PHE A 168 -24.80 -1.38 -1.62
CA PHE A 168 -23.37 -1.68 -1.70
C PHE A 168 -23.09 -2.81 -2.69
N ASP A 169 -22.29 -2.51 -3.68
CA ASP A 169 -21.74 -3.47 -4.63
C ASP A 169 -20.22 -3.27 -4.67
N ALA A 170 -19.47 -4.30 -4.31
CA ALA A 170 -18.02 -4.24 -4.21
C ALA A 170 -17.33 -3.99 -5.55
N ASP A 171 -17.91 -4.44 -6.67
CA ASP A 171 -17.31 -4.33 -8.00
C ASP A 171 -17.50 -2.93 -8.61
N THR A 172 -18.57 -2.24 -8.21
CA THR A 172 -18.92 -0.90 -8.73
C THR A 172 -18.79 0.21 -7.69
N PHE A 173 -18.25 -0.10 -6.51
CA PHE A 173 -18.13 0.87 -5.43
C PHE A 173 -17.24 2.06 -5.81
N ASP A 174 -17.82 3.25 -5.73
CA ASP A 174 -17.11 4.52 -5.90
C ASP A 174 -17.26 5.37 -4.61
N PRO A 175 -16.17 5.66 -3.89
CA PRO A 175 -16.23 6.47 -2.67
C PRO A 175 -16.72 7.89 -2.93
N ALA A 176 -16.56 8.45 -4.13
CA ALA A 176 -17.05 9.78 -4.47
C ALA A 176 -18.60 9.84 -4.56
N LEU A 177 -19.23 8.71 -4.85
CA LEU A 177 -20.69 8.61 -5.00
C LEU A 177 -21.39 8.03 -3.76
N TRP A 178 -20.62 7.46 -2.83
CA TRP A 178 -21.18 6.84 -1.64
C TRP A 178 -21.59 7.89 -0.60
N THR A 179 -22.85 7.84 -0.15
CA THR A 179 -23.41 8.78 0.84
C THR A 179 -24.27 8.12 1.91
N THR A 180 -24.41 6.78 1.88
CA THR A 180 -25.27 6.07 2.84
C THR A 180 -24.57 5.94 4.19
N GLY A 181 -24.98 6.76 5.15
CA GLY A 181 -24.51 6.74 6.54
C GLY A 181 -23.04 7.13 6.77
N ILE A 182 -22.29 7.45 5.72
CA ILE A 182 -20.92 7.95 5.76
C ILE A 182 -20.58 8.55 4.40
N SER A 183 -19.68 9.52 4.36
CA SER A 183 -19.20 10.11 3.11
C SER A 183 -17.69 10.21 3.07
N PHE A 184 -17.12 10.31 1.88
CA PHE A 184 -15.67 10.31 1.69
C PHE A 184 -15.20 11.57 0.96
N GLN A 185 -14.02 12.05 1.38
CA GLN A 185 -13.22 13.00 0.64
C GLN A 185 -11.92 12.30 0.22
N GLN A 186 -11.70 12.26 -1.08
CA GLN A 186 -10.50 11.63 -1.65
C GLN A 186 -9.38 12.66 -1.79
N TYR A 187 -8.14 12.20 -1.53
CA TYR A 187 -6.90 12.97 -1.63
C TYR A 187 -5.85 12.16 -2.38
N ASP A 188 -4.88 12.83 -2.99
CA ASP A 188 -3.82 12.18 -3.76
C ASP A 188 -2.79 11.51 -2.85
N ASP A 189 -2.52 12.09 -1.68
CA ASP A 189 -1.52 11.60 -0.73
C ASP A 189 -1.98 11.67 0.73
N TYR A 190 -1.27 10.97 1.60
CA TYR A 190 -1.59 10.90 3.03
C TYR A 190 -1.29 12.19 3.81
N PRO A 191 -0.22 12.97 3.53
CA PRO A 191 0.00 14.26 4.15
C PRO A 191 -1.17 15.24 3.97
N ALA A 192 -1.80 15.25 2.79
CA ALA A 192 -2.97 16.08 2.51
C ALA A 192 -4.16 15.68 3.38
N ILE A 193 -4.41 14.38 3.59
CA ILE A 193 -5.47 13.90 4.47
C ILE A 193 -5.21 14.32 5.92
N SER A 194 -3.96 14.18 6.38
CA SER A 194 -3.57 14.60 7.74
C SER A 194 -3.79 16.10 7.96
N THR A 195 -3.50 16.92 6.95
CA THR A 195 -3.76 18.37 6.98
C THR A 195 -5.26 18.67 7.03
N ALA A 196 -6.05 18.01 6.20
CA ALA A 196 -7.50 18.14 6.19
C ALA A 196 -8.16 17.73 7.51
N LEU A 197 -7.65 16.67 8.17
CA LEU A 197 -8.07 16.27 9.50
C LEU A 197 -7.78 17.35 10.54
N SER A 198 -6.59 17.94 10.54
CA SER A 198 -6.25 19.07 11.43
C SER A 198 -7.12 20.30 11.21
N ALA A 199 -7.45 20.57 9.94
CA ALA A 199 -8.30 21.71 9.55
C ALA A 199 -9.78 21.48 9.85
N GLY A 200 -10.21 20.24 10.16
CA GLY A 200 -11.60 19.86 10.34
C GLY A 200 -12.40 19.81 9.03
N GLU A 201 -11.72 19.66 7.90
CA GLU A 201 -12.35 19.45 6.59
C GLU A 201 -12.90 18.02 6.46
N VAL A 202 -12.28 17.09 7.17
CA VAL A 202 -12.75 15.72 7.40
C VAL A 202 -12.76 15.41 8.89
N ASP A 203 -13.65 14.52 9.31
CA ASP A 203 -13.82 14.13 10.71
C ASP A 203 -12.81 13.02 11.11
N ALA A 204 -12.34 12.26 10.12
CA ALA A 204 -11.51 11.09 10.33
C ALA A 204 -10.61 10.82 9.13
N PHE A 205 -9.50 10.12 9.37
CA PHE A 205 -8.54 9.66 8.36
C PHE A 205 -8.48 8.13 8.37
N CYS A 206 -8.92 7.48 7.31
CA CYS A 206 -8.98 6.03 7.19
C CYS A 206 -7.91 5.51 6.21
N VAL A 207 -7.02 4.67 6.71
CA VAL A 207 -6.04 3.90 5.94
C VAL A 207 -5.42 2.80 6.83
N ASP A 208 -4.47 2.06 6.29
CA ASP A 208 -3.74 1.02 6.99
C ASP A 208 -2.98 1.57 8.19
N LYS A 209 -3.00 0.83 9.29
CA LYS A 209 -2.50 1.29 10.59
C LYS A 209 -1.03 1.69 10.56
N SER A 210 -0.19 0.93 9.85
CA SER A 210 1.24 1.24 9.76
C SER A 210 1.49 2.57 9.04
N ILE A 211 0.65 2.90 8.03
CA ILE A 211 0.70 4.20 7.33
C ILE A 211 0.27 5.33 8.27
N LEU A 212 -0.76 5.12 9.08
CA LEU A 212 -1.23 6.11 10.05
C LEU A 212 -0.24 6.41 11.18
N ALA A 213 0.73 5.53 11.41
CA ALA A 213 1.59 5.60 12.58
C ALA A 213 2.32 6.94 12.74
N ILE A 214 2.79 7.54 11.63
CA ILE A 214 3.49 8.84 11.66
C ILE A 214 2.54 10.04 11.88
N TYR A 215 1.25 9.86 11.60
CA TYR A 215 0.22 10.89 11.76
C TYR A 215 -0.46 10.86 13.12
N LYS A 216 -0.22 9.78 13.89
CA LYS A 216 -0.67 9.67 15.28
C LYS A 216 0.25 10.47 16.20
N THR A 217 0.02 11.75 16.22
CA THR A 217 0.69 12.72 17.08
C THR A 217 -0.12 12.97 18.36
N ASP A 218 0.38 13.80 19.28
CA ASP A 218 -0.37 14.23 20.45
C ASP A 218 -1.69 14.90 20.02
N GLY A 219 -2.78 14.54 20.68
CA GLY A 219 -4.12 15.02 20.37
C GLY A 219 -4.88 14.22 19.32
N ARG A 220 -4.32 13.08 18.88
CA ARG A 220 -4.95 12.16 17.95
C ARG A 220 -4.96 10.73 18.46
N SER A 221 -6.02 10.00 18.19
CA SER A 221 -6.18 8.60 18.57
C SER A 221 -6.70 7.75 17.42
N TYR A 222 -6.37 6.46 17.46
CA TYR A 222 -7.08 5.48 16.65
C TYR A 222 -8.43 5.19 17.29
N ILE A 223 -9.43 4.84 16.47
CA ILE A 223 -10.62 4.19 17.00
C ILE A 223 -10.24 2.79 17.52
N ASP A 224 -11.10 2.21 18.34
CA ASP A 224 -10.85 0.88 18.96
C ASP A 224 -10.89 -0.25 17.91
N ASP A 225 -11.60 -0.01 16.80
CA ASP A 225 -11.79 -0.99 15.73
C ASP A 225 -10.60 -1.04 14.77
N LYS A 226 -10.26 -2.24 14.33
CA LYS A 226 -9.40 -2.54 13.19
C LYS A 226 -10.09 -3.58 12.33
N PHE A 227 -10.00 -3.43 11.02
CA PHE A 227 -10.75 -4.27 10.10
C PHE A 227 -9.97 -4.49 8.80
N SER A 228 -10.45 -5.40 7.96
CA SER A 228 -9.91 -5.66 6.63
C SER A 228 -8.39 -5.84 6.61
N PRO A 229 -7.87 -7.05 6.83
CA PRO A 229 -6.45 -7.35 6.64
C PRO A 229 -5.98 -6.89 5.27
N GLN A 230 -4.78 -6.30 5.21
CA GLN A 230 -4.16 -5.78 4.00
C GLN A 230 -2.85 -6.51 3.77
N GLU A 231 -2.83 -7.41 2.81
CA GLU A 231 -1.63 -8.16 2.42
C GLU A 231 -0.95 -7.44 1.26
N TYR A 232 0.27 -6.92 1.48
CA TYR A 232 1.02 -6.20 0.46
C TYR A 232 1.84 -7.16 -0.38
N GLY A 233 1.73 -7.05 -1.70
CA GLY A 233 2.52 -7.81 -2.67
C GLY A 233 3.27 -6.89 -3.64
N VAL A 234 4.31 -7.44 -4.24
CA VAL A 234 4.96 -6.84 -5.41
C VAL A 234 4.05 -7.09 -6.61
N ALA A 235 3.69 -6.04 -7.34
CA ALA A 235 2.85 -6.17 -8.52
C ALA A 235 3.64 -5.96 -9.81
N THR A 236 3.31 -6.78 -10.83
CA THR A 236 3.81 -6.67 -12.21
C THR A 236 2.63 -6.69 -13.19
N THR A 237 2.87 -6.35 -14.44
CA THR A 237 1.91 -6.64 -15.52
C THR A 237 1.70 -8.14 -15.68
N LYS A 238 0.58 -8.54 -16.29
CA LYS A 238 0.25 -9.92 -16.63
C LYS A 238 1.20 -10.49 -17.68
#